data_e9aaba8af7e1dfefeba0f20d00b927b3
#
_entry.id   e9aaba8af7e1dfefeba0f20d00b927b3
#
_cell.length_a   1.000
_cell.length_b   1.000
_cell.length_c   1.000
_cell.angle_alpha   90.00
_cell.angle_beta   90.00
_cell.angle_gamma   90.00
#
_symmetry.space_group_name_H-M   'P 1'
#
loop_
_entity.id
_entity.type
_entity.pdbx_description
1 polymer ?
#
loop_
_entity_poly.entity_id
_entity_poly.type
_entity_poly.pdbx_seq_one_letter_code
_entity_poly.pdbx_strand_id
1 'polypeptide(L)'
;KFFIAGASKRGWTAWTTAAVDNRIMGFSPVVIDVLNTVPSFQHHYKSYGAWSPAVQDYVDFDIMDWMGTKEFEKLLDIVEPYEFIKLYKQPKLVINGTIDEFFLPDSWKFYWKDLPEEKYLQYVPNGNHGLKGSYATRNIFSFYYHLINDLPIPKLEWEIADKFFEINLNPNLDYEINLWKANSSKRDF
;
A
#
# COMPACT_ATOMS: atom_id res chain seq x y z
N LYS A 1 15.38 18.43 5.70
CA LYS A 1 14.47 17.27 5.69
C LYS A 1 13.73 17.21 4.37
N PHE A 2 13.38 16.00 3.91
CA PHE A 2 12.70 15.78 2.64
C PHE A 2 11.43 14.96 2.88
N PHE A 3 10.39 15.23 2.11
CA PHE A 3 9.27 14.33 1.92
C PHE A 3 9.45 13.66 0.55
N ILE A 4 9.22 12.36 0.47
CA ILE A 4 9.33 11.63 -0.79
C ILE A 4 8.01 10.93 -1.12
N ALA A 5 7.67 10.89 -2.39
CA ALA A 5 6.54 10.12 -2.90
C ALA A 5 6.93 9.44 -4.22
N GLY A 6 6.39 8.29 -4.47
CA GLY A 6 6.65 7.57 -5.70
C GLY A 6 5.55 6.55 -5.98
N ALA A 7 5.27 6.33 -7.26
CA ALA A 7 4.27 5.38 -7.70
C ALA A 7 4.91 4.12 -8.32
N SER A 8 4.31 2.95 -8.07
CA SER A 8 4.75 1.67 -8.61
C SER A 8 6.21 1.40 -8.27
N LYS A 9 7.07 1.14 -9.24
CA LYS A 9 8.52 0.96 -9.06
C LYS A 9 9.17 2.09 -8.24
N ARG A 10 8.73 3.34 -8.42
CA ARG A 10 9.23 4.49 -7.64
C ARG A 10 8.67 4.51 -6.22
N GLY A 11 7.50 3.88 -6.00
CA GLY A 11 6.97 3.62 -4.66
C GLY A 11 7.86 2.64 -3.89
N TRP A 12 8.35 1.59 -4.56
CA TRP A 12 9.38 0.71 -4.01
C TRP A 12 10.66 1.48 -3.65
N THR A 13 11.12 2.35 -4.56
CA THR A 13 12.25 3.24 -4.28
C THR A 13 11.98 4.17 -3.09
N ALA A 14 10.75 4.68 -2.94
CA ALA A 14 10.40 5.52 -1.80
C ALA A 14 10.50 4.75 -0.48
N TRP A 15 10.04 3.49 -0.44
CA TRP A 15 10.22 2.61 0.71
C TRP A 15 11.69 2.41 1.04
N THR A 16 12.50 1.94 0.09
CA THR A 16 13.92 1.65 0.34
C THR A 16 14.71 2.89 0.71
N THR A 17 14.41 4.05 0.11
CA THR A 17 15.03 5.32 0.48
C THR A 17 14.68 5.72 1.91
N ALA A 18 13.42 5.58 2.31
CA ALA A 18 12.98 5.90 3.68
C ALA A 18 13.63 5.01 4.75
N ALA A 19 14.04 3.79 4.39
CA ALA A 19 14.76 2.89 5.30
C ALA A 19 16.19 3.36 5.59
N VAL A 20 16.87 3.99 4.62
CA VAL A 20 18.32 4.24 4.70
C VAL A 20 18.69 5.72 4.84
N ASP A 21 17.78 6.64 4.54
CA ASP A 21 18.05 8.08 4.59
C ASP A 21 17.30 8.75 5.75
N ASN A 22 18.03 9.11 6.80
CA ASN A 22 17.48 9.76 8.00
C ASN A 22 17.04 11.22 7.80
N ARG A 23 17.27 11.80 6.62
CA ARG A 23 16.76 13.13 6.25
C ARG A 23 15.30 13.09 5.81
N ILE A 24 14.74 11.90 5.56
CA ILE A 24 13.33 11.74 5.19
C ILE A 24 12.46 12.00 6.42
N MET A 25 11.56 12.96 6.31
CA MET A 25 10.63 13.36 7.37
C MET A 25 9.27 12.66 7.27
N GLY A 26 8.93 12.15 6.10
CA GLY A 26 7.71 11.43 5.79
C GLY A 26 7.70 10.97 4.34
N PHE A 27 6.86 10.01 4.00
CA PHE A 27 6.83 9.49 2.63
C PHE A 27 5.47 8.93 2.24
N SER A 28 5.24 8.84 0.92
CA SER A 28 4.02 8.28 0.36
C SER A 28 4.35 7.31 -0.79
N PRO A 29 4.38 6.01 -0.55
CA PRO A 29 4.40 5.00 -1.61
C PRO A 29 3.00 4.84 -2.20
N VAL A 30 2.91 4.81 -3.52
CA VAL A 30 1.65 4.79 -4.24
C VAL A 30 1.62 3.59 -5.19
N VAL A 31 0.51 2.86 -5.21
CA VAL A 31 0.28 1.68 -6.06
C VAL A 31 1.45 0.68 -6.05
N ILE A 32 1.88 0.32 -4.86
CA ILE A 32 2.93 -0.67 -4.62
C ILE A 32 2.58 -1.56 -3.41
N ASP A 33 1.41 -2.16 -3.47
CA ASP A 33 0.82 -2.96 -2.40
C ASP A 33 1.30 -4.41 -2.44
N VAL A 34 2.61 -4.58 -2.38
CA VAL A 34 3.27 -5.88 -2.56
C VAL A 34 4.32 -6.20 -1.48
N LEU A 35 4.39 -5.41 -0.42
CA LEU A 35 5.28 -5.70 0.69
C LEU A 35 4.96 -7.07 1.29
N ASN A 36 6.02 -7.78 1.72
CA ASN A 36 5.97 -9.20 2.02
C ASN A 36 5.63 -9.98 0.74
N THR A 37 6.52 -9.87 -0.22
CA THR A 37 6.35 -10.25 -1.63
C THR A 37 5.85 -11.67 -1.83
N VAL A 38 6.44 -12.65 -1.15
CA VAL A 38 6.10 -14.07 -1.36
C VAL A 38 4.63 -14.36 -1.00
N PRO A 39 4.15 -14.08 0.22
CA PRO A 39 2.75 -14.31 0.54
C PRO A 39 1.79 -13.42 -0.27
N SER A 40 2.20 -12.22 -0.67
CA SER A 40 1.41 -11.34 -1.54
C SER A 40 1.18 -11.96 -2.92
N PHE A 41 2.22 -12.46 -3.58
CA PHE A 41 2.08 -13.11 -4.88
C PHE A 41 1.42 -14.50 -4.80
N GLN A 42 1.66 -15.26 -3.76
CA GLN A 42 0.91 -16.52 -3.53
C GLN A 42 -0.59 -16.24 -3.37
N HIS A 43 -0.95 -15.18 -2.67
CA HIS A 43 -2.34 -14.74 -2.55
C HIS A 43 -2.92 -14.28 -3.89
N HIS A 44 -2.15 -13.52 -4.68
CA HIS A 44 -2.52 -13.10 -6.03
C HIS A 44 -2.90 -14.32 -6.90
N TYR A 45 -1.98 -15.28 -7.02
CA TYR A 45 -2.23 -16.49 -7.81
C TYR A 45 -3.44 -17.28 -7.32
N LYS A 46 -3.55 -17.48 -6.00
CA LYS A 46 -4.68 -18.17 -5.39
C LYS A 46 -6.02 -17.48 -5.63
N SER A 47 -6.02 -16.16 -5.69
CA SER A 47 -7.24 -15.37 -5.85
C SER A 47 -7.77 -15.37 -7.27
N TYR A 48 -6.88 -15.31 -8.26
CA TYR A 48 -7.24 -15.28 -9.68
C TYR A 48 -7.20 -16.65 -10.34
N GLY A 49 -6.52 -17.64 -9.75
CA GLY A 49 -6.25 -18.93 -10.39
C GLY A 49 -5.20 -18.89 -11.49
N ALA A 50 -4.60 -17.73 -11.72
CA ALA A 50 -3.56 -17.46 -12.73
C ALA A 50 -2.78 -16.19 -12.34
N TRP A 51 -1.68 -15.94 -13.03
CA TRP A 51 -1.01 -14.65 -12.96
C TRP A 51 -1.77 -13.61 -13.77
N SER A 52 -1.95 -12.41 -13.21
CA SER A 52 -2.51 -11.29 -13.97
C SER A 52 -1.62 -10.94 -15.16
N PRO A 53 -2.19 -10.59 -16.33
CA PRO A 53 -1.40 -10.10 -17.46
C PRO A 53 -0.47 -8.93 -17.12
N ALA A 54 -0.81 -8.14 -16.11
CA ALA A 54 0.02 -7.02 -15.65
C ALA A 54 1.38 -7.45 -15.08
N VAL A 55 1.49 -8.67 -14.55
CA VAL A 55 2.74 -9.22 -14.02
C VAL A 55 3.43 -10.20 -14.98
N GLN A 56 3.03 -10.21 -16.25
CA GLN A 56 3.53 -11.16 -17.25
C GLN A 56 5.06 -11.11 -17.43
N ASP A 57 5.66 -9.91 -17.36
CA ASP A 57 7.11 -9.75 -17.42
C ASP A 57 7.86 -10.59 -16.37
N TYR A 58 7.29 -10.71 -15.16
CA TYR A 58 7.88 -11.53 -14.11
C TYR A 58 7.74 -13.03 -14.38
N VAL A 59 6.67 -13.43 -15.05
CA VAL A 59 6.45 -14.81 -15.48
C VAL A 59 7.40 -15.16 -16.61
N ASP A 60 7.55 -14.29 -17.60
CA ASP A 60 8.42 -14.50 -18.77
C ASP A 60 9.91 -14.60 -18.39
N PHE A 61 10.30 -14.01 -17.27
CA PHE A 61 11.65 -14.11 -16.70
C PHE A 61 11.79 -15.18 -15.62
N ASP A 62 10.81 -16.07 -15.47
CA ASP A 62 10.78 -17.17 -14.50
C ASP A 62 10.92 -16.72 -13.03
N ILE A 63 10.68 -15.42 -12.75
CA ILE A 63 10.88 -14.85 -11.39
C ILE A 63 9.94 -15.51 -10.39
N MET A 64 8.72 -15.87 -10.81
CA MET A 64 7.73 -16.51 -9.95
C MET A 64 8.15 -17.92 -9.51
N ASP A 65 8.96 -18.62 -10.33
CA ASP A 65 9.44 -19.98 -10.06
C ASP A 65 10.53 -20.02 -8.98
N TRP A 66 11.16 -18.88 -8.72
CA TRP A 66 12.18 -18.75 -7.69
C TRP A 66 11.60 -18.57 -6.28
N MET A 67 10.31 -18.25 -6.16
CA MET A 67 9.67 -18.05 -4.86
C MET A 67 9.81 -19.28 -3.97
N GLY A 68 10.31 -19.06 -2.74
CA GLY A 68 10.55 -20.12 -1.77
C GLY A 68 11.91 -20.81 -1.92
N THR A 69 12.77 -20.36 -2.85
CA THR A 69 14.17 -20.80 -2.92
C THR A 69 15.06 -19.94 -2.02
N LYS A 70 16.16 -20.50 -1.54
CA LYS A 70 17.14 -19.77 -0.71
C LYS A 70 17.78 -18.59 -1.44
N GLU A 71 17.92 -18.70 -2.75
CA GLU A 71 18.49 -17.68 -3.63
C GLU A 71 17.53 -16.48 -3.70
N PHE A 72 16.24 -16.73 -3.82
CA PHE A 72 15.21 -15.69 -3.82
C PHE A 72 15.09 -15.01 -2.46
N GLU A 73 15.12 -15.78 -1.37
CA GLU A 73 15.14 -15.23 0.00
C GLU A 73 16.32 -14.27 0.20
N LYS A 74 17.54 -14.65 -0.22
CA LYS A 74 18.70 -13.77 -0.14
C LYS A 74 18.59 -12.51 -1.00
N LEU A 75 17.89 -12.58 -2.12
CA LEU A 75 17.60 -11.40 -2.93
C LEU A 75 16.63 -10.47 -2.18
N LEU A 76 15.56 -11.03 -1.61
CA LEU A 76 14.58 -10.28 -0.83
C LEU A 76 15.22 -9.57 0.38
N ASP A 77 16.13 -10.23 1.10
CA ASP A 77 16.89 -9.64 2.22
C ASP A 77 17.59 -8.32 1.82
N ILE A 78 17.89 -8.14 0.54
CA ILE A 78 18.59 -6.96 0.02
C ILE A 78 17.61 -5.92 -0.54
N VAL A 79 16.58 -6.36 -1.27
CA VAL A 79 15.78 -5.45 -2.09
C VAL A 79 14.37 -5.22 -1.55
N GLU A 80 13.84 -6.14 -0.72
CA GLU A 80 12.45 -6.06 -0.30
C GLU A 80 12.23 -5.05 0.84
N PRO A 81 11.33 -4.06 0.66
CA PRO A 81 11.01 -3.12 1.72
C PRO A 81 10.51 -3.77 3.02
N TYR A 82 9.88 -4.92 2.96
CA TYR A 82 9.37 -5.60 4.15
C TYR A 82 10.49 -6.03 5.11
N GLU A 83 11.66 -6.41 4.60
CA GLU A 83 12.82 -6.77 5.42
C GLU A 83 13.33 -5.59 6.27
N PHE A 84 13.04 -4.37 5.83
CA PHE A 84 13.39 -3.13 6.52
C PHE A 84 12.22 -2.54 7.32
N ILE A 85 11.14 -3.29 7.53
CA ILE A 85 9.86 -2.76 8.03
C ILE A 85 9.99 -2.00 9.35
N LYS A 86 10.87 -2.45 10.24
CA LYS A 86 11.13 -1.83 11.55
C LYS A 86 11.85 -0.49 11.47
N LEU A 87 12.43 -0.15 10.32
CA LEU A 87 13.14 1.12 10.11
C LEU A 87 12.21 2.28 9.73
N TYR A 88 10.99 2.00 9.29
CA TYR A 88 10.03 3.01 8.85
C TYR A 88 9.38 3.76 10.03
N LYS A 89 10.17 4.54 10.75
CA LYS A 89 9.69 5.37 11.88
C LYS A 89 8.97 6.63 11.44
N GLN A 90 9.23 7.09 10.23
CA GLN A 90 8.65 8.31 9.67
C GLN A 90 7.13 8.13 9.42
N PRO A 91 6.32 9.19 9.54
CA PRO A 91 4.95 9.20 9.06
C PRO A 91 4.85 8.79 7.58
N LYS A 92 3.90 7.91 7.28
CA LYS A 92 3.71 7.37 5.93
C LYS A 92 2.25 7.31 5.53
N LEU A 93 1.98 7.72 4.29
CA LEU A 93 0.67 7.58 3.66
C LEU A 93 0.77 6.60 2.48
N VAL A 94 0.25 5.40 2.65
CA VAL A 94 0.20 4.36 1.62
C VAL A 94 -1.08 4.52 0.81
N ILE A 95 -0.97 4.66 -0.52
CA ILE A 95 -2.13 4.87 -1.40
C ILE A 95 -2.16 3.78 -2.47
N ASN A 96 -3.28 3.06 -2.56
CA ASN A 96 -3.48 1.98 -3.52
C ASN A 96 -4.83 2.13 -4.25
N GLY A 97 -5.02 1.40 -5.33
CA GLY A 97 -6.28 1.33 -6.05
C GLY A 97 -7.09 0.08 -5.69
N THR A 98 -8.42 0.17 -5.72
CA THR A 98 -9.27 -1.01 -5.44
C THR A 98 -9.40 -1.97 -6.63
N ILE A 99 -9.07 -1.52 -7.83
CA ILE A 99 -9.02 -2.32 -9.06
C ILE A 99 -7.63 -2.26 -9.71
N ASP A 100 -6.59 -2.24 -8.89
CA ASP A 100 -5.20 -2.30 -9.37
C ASP A 100 -4.96 -3.66 -10.03
N GLU A 101 -4.53 -3.65 -11.28
CA GLU A 101 -4.28 -4.83 -12.09
C GLU A 101 -3.00 -5.60 -11.70
N PHE A 102 -2.13 -4.99 -10.90
CA PHE A 102 -0.91 -5.60 -10.36
C PHE A 102 -1.12 -6.18 -8.96
N PHE A 103 -1.78 -5.44 -8.07
CA PHE A 103 -1.84 -5.74 -6.65
C PHE A 103 -3.27 -5.79 -6.13
N LEU A 104 -3.58 -6.84 -5.39
CA LEU A 104 -4.91 -7.04 -4.82
C LEU A 104 -5.23 -6.00 -3.73
N PRO A 105 -6.49 -5.54 -3.63
CA PRO A 105 -6.88 -4.50 -2.67
C PRO A 105 -6.88 -4.96 -1.20
N ASP A 106 -6.59 -6.22 -0.94
CA ASP A 106 -6.42 -6.77 0.41
C ASP A 106 -4.97 -7.18 0.73
N SER A 107 -4.00 -6.76 -0.09
CA SER A 107 -2.59 -7.09 0.10
C SER A 107 -1.99 -6.44 1.36
N TRP A 108 -2.54 -5.32 1.81
CA TRP A 108 -2.15 -4.66 3.06
C TRP A 108 -2.11 -5.60 4.27
N LYS A 109 -2.91 -6.64 4.30
CA LYS A 109 -2.98 -7.61 5.40
C LYS A 109 -1.67 -8.35 5.65
N PHE A 110 -0.77 -8.40 4.66
CA PHE A 110 0.51 -9.10 4.78
C PHE A 110 1.61 -8.27 5.45
N TYR A 111 1.42 -6.97 5.63
CA TYR A 111 2.46 -6.10 6.17
C TYR A 111 1.96 -5.02 7.13
N TRP A 112 0.69 -4.63 7.05
CA TRP A 112 0.18 -3.44 7.73
C TRP A 112 0.35 -3.46 9.24
N LYS A 113 0.07 -4.59 9.88
CA LYS A 113 0.19 -4.74 11.34
C LYS A 113 1.62 -4.61 11.84
N ASP A 114 2.60 -4.95 11.00
CA ASP A 114 4.01 -4.97 11.35
C ASP A 114 4.70 -3.61 11.10
N LEU A 115 4.03 -2.72 10.33
CA LEU A 115 4.51 -1.36 10.12
C LEU A 115 4.43 -0.54 11.40
N PRO A 116 5.51 0.19 11.78
CA PRO A 116 5.46 1.15 12.86
C PRO A 116 4.45 2.26 12.61
N GLU A 117 3.90 2.82 13.69
CA GLU A 117 3.18 4.09 13.63
C GLU A 117 4.20 5.23 13.29
N GLU A 118 3.81 6.30 12.68
CA GLU A 118 2.53 6.75 12.19
C GLU A 118 2.29 6.29 10.77
N LYS A 119 1.16 5.65 10.54
CA LYS A 119 0.85 5.04 9.23
C LYS A 119 -0.61 5.31 8.87
N TYR A 120 -0.83 5.62 7.61
CA TYR A 120 -2.13 5.93 7.04
C TYR A 120 -2.31 5.14 5.75
N LEU A 121 -3.48 4.52 5.57
CA LEU A 121 -3.81 3.71 4.42
C LEU A 121 -5.00 4.31 3.69
N GLN A 122 -4.86 4.46 2.38
CA GLN A 122 -5.94 4.86 1.50
C GLN A 122 -6.06 3.89 0.34
N TYR A 123 -7.25 3.34 0.14
CA TYR A 123 -7.63 2.72 -1.12
C TYR A 123 -8.52 3.67 -1.90
N VAL A 124 -8.16 3.92 -3.15
CA VAL A 124 -8.94 4.77 -4.07
C VAL A 124 -10.02 3.91 -4.71
N PRO A 125 -11.31 4.18 -4.44
CA PRO A 125 -12.40 3.42 -5.06
C PRO A 125 -12.37 3.53 -6.58
N ASN A 126 -12.53 2.39 -7.27
CA ASN A 126 -12.41 2.28 -8.73
C ASN A 126 -11.07 2.79 -9.31
N GLY A 127 -10.06 2.92 -8.46
CA GLY A 127 -8.72 3.29 -8.89
C GLY A 127 -7.97 2.09 -9.43
N ASN A 128 -7.49 2.17 -10.66
CA ASN A 128 -6.54 1.23 -11.24
C ASN A 128 -5.10 1.62 -10.87
N HIS A 129 -4.11 0.93 -11.40
CA HIS A 129 -2.69 1.21 -11.14
C HIS A 129 -2.27 2.67 -11.46
N GLY A 130 -2.93 3.31 -12.40
CA GLY A 130 -2.63 4.71 -12.78
C GLY A 130 -3.24 5.76 -11.87
N LEU A 131 -4.26 5.44 -11.07
CA LEU A 131 -5.05 6.35 -10.23
C LEU A 131 -5.51 7.64 -10.91
N LYS A 132 -5.67 7.61 -12.24
CA LYS A 132 -6.01 8.79 -13.03
C LYS A 132 -7.39 9.35 -12.63
N GLY A 133 -7.46 10.67 -12.45
CA GLY A 133 -8.70 11.36 -12.09
C GLY A 133 -9.10 11.22 -10.61
N SER A 134 -8.25 10.62 -9.78
CA SER A 134 -8.48 10.47 -8.34
C SER A 134 -7.94 11.64 -7.51
N TYR A 135 -8.26 11.64 -6.23
CA TYR A 135 -7.72 12.61 -5.27
C TYR A 135 -6.36 12.20 -4.68
N ALA A 136 -5.70 11.15 -5.18
CA ALA A 136 -4.44 10.63 -4.63
C ALA A 136 -3.37 11.71 -4.49
N THR A 137 -3.12 12.47 -5.57
CA THR A 137 -2.14 13.57 -5.54
C THR A 137 -2.50 14.65 -4.52
N ARG A 138 -3.78 15.05 -4.46
CA ARG A 138 -4.26 16.02 -3.47
C ARG A 138 -4.04 15.53 -2.05
N ASN A 139 -4.27 14.26 -1.78
CA ASN A 139 -4.09 13.68 -0.45
C ASN A 139 -2.62 13.61 -0.05
N ILE A 140 -1.70 13.34 -0.99
CA ILE A 140 -0.26 13.44 -0.76
C ILE A 140 0.14 14.86 -0.37
N PHE A 141 -0.35 15.88 -1.09
CA PHE A 141 -0.08 17.28 -0.75
C PHE A 141 -0.66 17.68 0.59
N SER A 142 -1.89 17.24 0.91
CA SER A 142 -2.50 17.47 2.22
C SER A 142 -1.68 16.84 3.34
N PHE A 143 -1.27 15.59 3.17
CA PHE A 143 -0.43 14.88 4.14
C PHE A 143 0.90 15.59 4.36
N TYR A 144 1.59 15.96 3.28
CA TYR A 144 2.82 16.75 3.34
C TYR A 144 2.61 18.09 4.06
N TYR A 145 1.52 18.81 3.74
CA TYR A 145 1.19 20.09 4.38
C TYR A 145 1.01 19.95 5.90
N HIS A 146 0.32 18.92 6.36
CA HIS A 146 0.18 18.63 7.79
C HIS A 146 1.53 18.39 8.44
N LEU A 147 2.41 17.61 7.80
CA LEU A 147 3.73 17.30 8.35
C LEU A 147 4.65 18.52 8.48
N ILE A 148 4.68 19.40 7.47
CA ILE A 148 5.57 20.57 7.52
C ILE A 148 5.09 21.67 8.44
N ASN A 149 3.80 21.72 8.75
CA ASN A 149 3.21 22.71 9.63
C ASN A 149 2.92 22.15 11.04
N ASP A 150 3.35 20.92 11.33
CA ASP A 150 3.12 20.24 12.60
C ASP A 150 1.64 20.20 13.00
N LEU A 151 0.77 19.97 12.01
CA LEU A 151 -0.67 19.89 12.18
C LEU A 151 -1.09 18.44 12.44
N PRO A 152 -2.10 18.20 13.27
CA PRO A 152 -2.60 16.86 13.51
C PRO A 152 -3.19 16.27 12.21
N ILE A 153 -2.79 15.06 11.89
CA ILE A 153 -3.39 14.31 10.79
C ILE A 153 -4.61 13.58 11.33
N PRO A 154 -5.81 13.77 10.75
CA PRO A 154 -7.01 13.08 11.20
C PRO A 154 -6.81 11.56 11.15
N LYS A 155 -7.06 10.89 12.26
CA LYS A 155 -7.07 9.43 12.32
C LYS A 155 -8.51 8.95 12.24
N LEU A 156 -8.73 7.97 11.37
CA LEU A 156 -9.97 7.24 11.28
C LEU A 156 -9.75 5.89 11.98
N GLU A 157 -10.44 5.68 13.08
CA GLU A 157 -10.45 4.38 13.76
C GLU A 157 -11.68 3.60 13.31
N TRP A 158 -11.45 2.38 12.88
CA TRP A 158 -12.53 1.50 12.43
C TRP A 158 -12.24 0.05 12.77
N GLU A 159 -13.29 -0.70 12.96
CA GLU A 159 -13.22 -2.15 13.09
C GLU A 159 -14.33 -2.83 12.28
N ILE A 160 -14.10 -4.09 11.95
CA ILE A 160 -15.09 -4.93 11.28
C ILE A 160 -15.68 -5.86 12.32
N ALA A 161 -16.95 -5.65 12.67
CA ALA A 161 -17.74 -6.61 13.40
C ALA A 161 -18.48 -7.52 12.42
N ASP A 162 -19.08 -8.63 12.89
CA ASP A 162 -19.65 -9.70 12.06
C ASP A 162 -20.53 -9.25 10.88
N LYS A 163 -21.25 -8.14 11.02
CA LYS A 163 -22.21 -7.66 10.01
C LYS A 163 -22.18 -6.16 9.76
N PHE A 164 -21.30 -5.42 10.38
CA PHE A 164 -21.22 -3.97 10.27
C PHE A 164 -19.77 -3.48 10.43
N PHE A 165 -19.54 -2.27 9.94
CA PHE A 165 -18.34 -1.52 10.21
C PHE A 165 -18.63 -0.54 11.34
N GLU A 166 -17.81 -0.54 12.36
CA GLU A 166 -17.82 0.49 13.39
C GLU A 166 -16.74 1.51 13.09
N ILE A 167 -17.11 2.79 13.05
CA ILE A 167 -16.22 3.90 12.70
C ILE A 167 -16.28 4.91 13.83
N ASN A 168 -15.14 5.18 14.45
CA ASN A 168 -15.02 6.21 15.48
C ASN A 168 -14.55 7.52 14.86
N LEU A 169 -15.37 8.54 14.92
CA LEU A 169 -15.14 9.85 14.33
C LEU A 169 -14.95 10.93 15.40
N ASN A 170 -14.09 11.90 15.11
CA ASN A 170 -14.01 13.10 15.95
C ASN A 170 -15.26 13.97 15.73
N PRO A 171 -16.10 14.18 16.76
CA PRO A 171 -17.37 14.89 16.60
C PRO A 171 -17.23 16.38 16.24
N ASN A 172 -16.02 16.94 16.32
CA ASN A 172 -15.73 18.34 15.99
C ASN A 172 -15.33 18.57 14.53
N LEU A 173 -15.39 17.54 13.68
CA LEU A 173 -15.07 17.64 12.26
C LEU A 173 -16.29 17.23 11.43
N ASP A 174 -16.45 17.89 10.28
CA ASP A 174 -17.47 17.50 9.30
C ASP A 174 -16.95 16.32 8.47
N TYR A 175 -17.80 15.29 8.33
CA TYR A 175 -17.50 14.10 7.56
C TYR A 175 -18.58 13.80 6.53
N GLU A 176 -18.15 13.33 5.38
CA GLU A 176 -18.99 12.60 4.45
C GLU A 176 -18.54 11.12 4.48
N ILE A 177 -19.45 10.21 4.82
CA ILE A 177 -19.16 8.78 4.91
C ILE A 177 -19.83 8.07 3.75
N ASN A 178 -19.03 7.41 2.92
CA ASN A 178 -19.49 6.65 1.77
C ASN A 178 -19.11 5.17 1.93
N LEU A 179 -20.08 4.28 1.75
CA LEU A 179 -19.83 2.84 1.65
C LEU A 179 -19.66 2.43 0.20
N TRP A 180 -18.49 1.91 -0.11
CA TRP A 180 -18.22 1.31 -1.41
C TRP A 180 -18.37 -0.19 -1.34
N LYS A 181 -19.18 -0.78 -2.22
CA LYS A 181 -19.44 -2.21 -2.29
C LYS A 181 -19.32 -2.71 -3.72
N ALA A 182 -18.57 -3.78 -3.90
CA ALA A 182 -18.50 -4.51 -5.17
C ALA A 182 -18.96 -5.96 -4.97
N ASN A 183 -19.54 -6.56 -6.01
CA ASN A 183 -19.89 -7.95 -6.04
C ASN A 183 -19.39 -8.55 -7.35
N SER A 184 -18.63 -9.64 -7.27
CA SER A 184 -18.19 -10.41 -8.41
C SER A 184 -18.12 -11.89 -8.05
N SER A 185 -18.52 -12.75 -8.98
CA SER A 185 -18.37 -14.20 -8.83
C SER A 185 -16.94 -14.70 -9.11
N LYS A 186 -16.10 -13.86 -9.73
CA LYS A 186 -14.75 -14.21 -10.19
C LYS A 186 -13.65 -13.32 -9.62
N ARG A 187 -13.99 -12.46 -8.67
CA ARG A 187 -13.07 -11.44 -8.15
C ARG A 187 -12.51 -10.46 -9.21
N ASP A 188 -13.20 -10.35 -10.32
CA ASP A 188 -12.97 -9.39 -11.38
C ASP A 188 -14.02 -8.28 -11.23
N PHE A 189 -13.57 -7.09 -10.82
CA PHE A 189 -14.43 -5.97 -10.44
C PHE A 189 -14.29 -4.80 -11.41
#